data_bca4d7b77d2096cad66127db7384656e
#
_entry.id   bca4d7b77d2096cad66127db7384656e
#
_cell.length_a   1.000
_cell.length_b   1.000
_cell.length_c   1.000
_cell.angle_alpha   90.00
_cell.angle_beta   90.00
_cell.angle_gamma   90.00
#
_symmetry.space_group_name_H-M   'P 1'
#
loop_
_entity.id
_entity.type
_entity.pdbx_description
1 polymer ?
#
loop_
_entity_poly.entity_id
_entity_poly.type
_entity_poly.pdbx_seq_one_letter_code
_entity_poly.pdbx_strand_id
1 'polypeptide(L)'
;VPSDSTVSLAKLTATGTKSSSTFLRGDNTFAEAGGGMTLINATSGSSNVTSITVDNVFTSTYDFYKIFMSFRVSNNAGYYLRYIKADGSDRTSDYINLDGRLIQNGTFEDNGASGPVSTFYFGRNSGSDISSLQSSHEFTVFNPFLSSTQSTITNDGVGYHDGINNYLKIIQANINTNVESHRGFKIVANSGNFNPYSIKVFGVTNA
;
A
#
# COMPACT_ATOMS: atom_id res chain seq x y z
N VAL A 1 27.00 2.49 -46.71
CA VAL A 1 26.44 2.16 -45.38
C VAL A 1 27.09 3.12 -44.39
N PRO A 2 26.33 3.90 -43.61
CA PRO A 2 26.90 4.73 -42.53
C PRO A 2 27.63 3.84 -41.53
N SER A 3 28.78 4.27 -41.06
CA SER A 3 29.44 3.58 -39.96
C SER A 3 28.52 3.63 -38.68
N ASP A 4 28.51 2.58 -37.90
CA ASP A 4 27.57 2.38 -36.75
C ASP A 4 27.53 3.53 -35.75
N SER A 5 28.55 4.40 -35.73
CA SER A 5 28.64 5.57 -34.86
C SER A 5 28.01 6.85 -35.42
N THR A 6 27.42 6.82 -36.63
CA THR A 6 26.98 8.04 -37.33
C THR A 6 25.47 8.26 -37.44
N VAL A 7 24.64 7.38 -36.88
CA VAL A 7 23.19 7.60 -36.82
C VAL A 7 22.88 8.49 -35.62
N SER A 8 22.88 9.80 -35.83
CA SER A 8 22.44 10.73 -34.80
C SER A 8 20.92 10.72 -34.65
N LEU A 9 20.40 11.07 -33.45
CA LEU A 9 18.96 11.25 -33.24
C LEU A 9 18.30 12.22 -34.23
N ALA A 10 19.07 13.16 -34.77
CA ALA A 10 18.59 14.11 -35.80
C ALA A 10 18.28 13.44 -37.16
N LYS A 11 18.81 12.24 -37.41
CA LYS A 11 18.54 11.45 -38.62
C LYS A 11 17.35 10.49 -38.46
N LEU A 12 16.80 10.35 -37.24
CA LEU A 12 15.59 9.58 -37.03
C LEU A 12 14.38 10.47 -37.35
N THR A 13 13.56 10.06 -38.30
CA THR A 13 12.30 10.73 -38.62
C THR A 13 11.20 10.44 -37.62
N ALA A 14 11.54 9.85 -36.48
CA ALA A 14 10.62 9.51 -35.42
C ALA A 14 9.93 10.74 -34.85
N THR A 15 8.63 10.64 -34.61
CA THR A 15 7.80 11.67 -33.99
C THR A 15 7.76 11.54 -32.48
N GLY A 16 7.18 12.52 -31.76
CA GLY A 16 7.08 12.54 -30.31
C GLY A 16 8.26 13.24 -29.64
N THR A 17 8.12 13.46 -28.34
CA THR A 17 9.14 14.15 -27.54
C THR A 17 10.24 13.17 -27.10
N LYS A 18 11.48 13.51 -27.44
CA LYS A 18 12.67 12.75 -27.01
C LYS A 18 13.07 13.20 -25.60
N SER A 19 13.11 12.29 -24.65
CA SER A 19 13.53 12.57 -23.28
C SER A 19 14.21 11.34 -22.67
N SER A 20 14.71 11.46 -21.45
CA SER A 20 15.27 10.34 -20.69
C SER A 20 14.21 9.31 -20.28
N SER A 21 12.92 9.65 -20.35
CA SER A 21 11.79 8.77 -20.00
C SER A 21 11.08 8.15 -21.21
N THR A 22 11.46 8.53 -22.46
CA THR A 22 10.80 8.04 -23.67
C THR A 22 11.65 7.04 -24.43
N PHE A 23 11.00 6.08 -25.08
CA PHE A 23 11.58 5.03 -25.90
C PHE A 23 11.10 5.17 -27.34
N LEU A 24 11.96 4.82 -28.31
CA LEU A 24 11.54 4.69 -29.69
C LEU A 24 10.71 3.40 -29.84
N ARG A 25 9.46 3.54 -30.20
CA ARG A 25 8.52 2.43 -30.41
C ARG A 25 8.65 1.87 -31.84
N GLY A 26 8.08 0.67 -32.03
CA GLY A 26 8.05 0.03 -33.34
C GLY A 26 7.23 0.78 -34.41
N ASP A 27 6.38 1.72 -34.03
CA ASP A 27 5.64 2.63 -34.90
C ASP A 27 6.40 3.92 -35.22
N ASN A 28 7.69 3.97 -34.91
CA ASN A 28 8.58 5.09 -35.13
C ASN A 28 8.20 6.36 -34.33
N THR A 29 7.59 6.20 -33.16
CA THR A 29 7.29 7.30 -32.25
C THR A 29 8.12 7.20 -30.98
N PHE A 30 8.51 8.35 -30.39
CA PHE A 30 9.03 8.40 -29.03
C PHE A 30 7.86 8.57 -28.06
N ALA A 31 7.67 7.61 -27.19
CA ALA A 31 6.65 7.66 -26.14
C ALA A 31 7.18 7.04 -24.86
N GLU A 32 6.59 7.40 -23.75
CA GLU A 32 6.85 6.74 -22.47
C GLU A 32 6.40 5.28 -22.55
N ALA A 33 7.06 4.40 -21.79
CA ALA A 33 6.58 3.04 -21.61
C ALA A 33 5.20 3.10 -20.95
N GLY A 34 4.16 2.81 -21.72
CA GLY A 34 2.79 2.79 -21.21
C GLY A 34 2.59 1.57 -20.29
N GLY A 35 1.83 1.76 -19.25
CA GLY A 35 1.47 0.72 -18.28
C GLY A 35 2.56 0.50 -17.22
N GLY A 36 2.15 0.18 -16.02
CA GLY A 36 3.05 -0.10 -14.92
C GLY A 36 2.65 0.59 -13.62
N MET A 37 3.49 0.44 -12.63
CA MET A 37 3.34 1.10 -11.33
C MET A 37 4.22 2.33 -11.27
N THR A 38 3.62 3.48 -10.94
CA THR A 38 4.34 4.73 -10.71
C THR A 38 4.51 4.94 -9.21
N LEU A 39 5.75 5.11 -8.75
CA LEU A 39 6.01 5.45 -7.34
C LEU A 39 5.49 6.86 -7.05
N ILE A 40 4.51 6.93 -6.14
CA ILE A 40 3.88 8.20 -5.72
C ILE A 40 4.51 8.72 -4.43
N ASN A 41 4.77 7.83 -3.49
CA ASN A 41 5.30 8.18 -2.17
C ASN A 41 6.25 7.11 -1.64
N ALA A 42 7.30 7.56 -0.96
CA ALA A 42 8.17 6.71 -0.18
C ALA A 42 8.42 7.39 1.18
N THR A 43 7.91 6.77 2.23
CA THR A 43 8.02 7.25 3.62
C THR A 43 8.76 6.20 4.45
N SER A 44 9.77 6.63 5.19
CA SER A 44 10.51 5.75 6.10
C SER A 44 11.00 6.50 7.33
N GLY A 45 11.28 5.77 8.39
CA GLY A 45 11.81 6.35 9.61
C GLY A 45 12.38 5.30 10.56
N SER A 46 13.25 5.78 11.44
CA SER A 46 13.88 5.00 12.53
C SER A 46 13.63 5.62 13.91
N SER A 47 12.76 6.61 14.00
CA SER A 47 12.32 7.18 15.27
C SER A 47 11.02 6.54 15.73
N ASN A 48 10.82 6.46 17.04
CA ASN A 48 9.60 5.94 17.64
C ASN A 48 8.41 6.84 17.31
N VAL A 49 7.42 6.31 16.58
CA VAL A 49 6.17 7.01 16.27
C VAL A 49 4.96 6.10 16.53
N THR A 50 3.91 6.64 17.11
CA THR A 50 2.66 5.89 17.38
C THR A 50 1.76 5.77 16.15
N SER A 51 2.01 6.61 15.17
CA SER A 51 1.28 6.58 13.89
C SER A 51 2.16 7.08 12.74
N ILE A 52 1.84 6.62 11.53
CA ILE A 52 2.49 7.02 10.28
C ILE A 52 1.39 7.54 9.36
N THR A 53 1.49 8.80 8.96
CA THR A 53 0.54 9.44 8.05
C THR A 53 1.13 9.50 6.64
N VAL A 54 0.38 9.00 5.67
CA VAL A 54 0.69 9.06 4.24
C VAL A 54 -0.47 9.76 3.56
N ASP A 55 -0.31 11.06 3.36
CA ASP A 55 -1.38 11.94 2.90
C ASP A 55 -1.17 12.40 1.46
N ASN A 56 -2.28 12.80 0.80
CA ASN A 56 -2.30 13.30 -0.58
C ASN A 56 -1.68 12.33 -1.61
N VAL A 57 -1.88 11.03 -1.40
CA VAL A 57 -1.35 9.98 -2.30
C VAL A 57 -2.43 9.39 -3.20
N PHE A 58 -3.70 9.49 -2.83
CA PHE A 58 -4.81 9.05 -3.67
C PHE A 58 -5.33 10.24 -4.48
N THR A 59 -5.41 10.05 -5.79
CA THR A 59 -5.82 11.08 -6.75
C THR A 59 -6.72 10.47 -7.83
N SER A 60 -7.34 11.30 -8.65
CA SER A 60 -8.14 10.85 -9.78
C SER A 60 -7.34 10.23 -10.94
N THR A 61 -6.01 10.22 -10.83
CA THR A 61 -5.11 9.71 -11.88
C THR A 61 -5.11 8.17 -11.94
N TYR A 62 -5.38 7.51 -10.81
CA TYR A 62 -5.27 6.06 -10.68
C TYR A 62 -6.52 5.49 -10.04
N ASP A 63 -7.03 4.36 -10.57
CA ASP A 63 -8.19 3.68 -9.98
C ASP A 63 -7.78 2.77 -8.84
N PHE A 64 -6.55 2.25 -8.84
CA PHE A 64 -6.05 1.44 -7.76
C PHE A 64 -4.56 1.69 -7.46
N TYR A 65 -4.19 1.30 -6.24
CA TYR A 65 -2.88 1.56 -5.68
C TYR A 65 -2.30 0.30 -5.06
N LYS A 66 -0.99 0.12 -5.20
CA LYS A 66 -0.20 -0.86 -4.46
C LYS A 66 0.56 -0.16 -3.35
N ILE A 67 0.46 -0.70 -2.14
CA ILE A 67 1.16 -0.19 -0.98
C ILE A 67 2.01 -1.32 -0.41
N PHE A 68 3.31 -1.14 -0.41
CA PHE A 68 4.25 -2.04 0.24
C PHE A 68 4.71 -1.41 1.53
N MET A 69 4.58 -2.14 2.62
CA MET A 69 5.08 -1.67 3.90
C MET A 69 5.80 -2.75 4.67
N SER A 70 6.81 -2.33 5.40
CA SER A 70 7.47 -3.13 6.39
C SER A 70 7.76 -2.28 7.62
N PHE A 71 7.55 -2.86 8.79
CA PHE A 71 7.74 -2.15 10.05
C PHE A 71 7.93 -3.14 11.20
N ARG A 72 8.46 -2.59 12.27
CA ARG A 72 8.46 -3.23 13.58
C ARG A 72 7.62 -2.40 14.53
N VAL A 73 6.83 -3.04 15.36
CA VAL A 73 6.09 -2.39 16.45
C VAL A 73 6.68 -2.83 17.78
N SER A 74 7.00 -1.87 18.64
CA SER A 74 7.39 -2.16 20.00
C SER A 74 6.16 -2.55 20.80
N ASN A 75 6.28 -3.55 21.66
CA ASN A 75 5.21 -4.11 22.51
C ASN A 75 4.18 -4.97 21.76
N ASN A 76 3.39 -5.66 22.53
CA ASN A 76 2.23 -6.43 22.09
C ASN A 76 1.12 -5.50 21.59
N ALA A 77 1.21 -5.08 20.35
CA ALA A 77 0.33 -4.08 19.77
C ALA A 77 -0.40 -4.59 18.53
N GLY A 78 -1.68 -4.34 18.48
CA GLY A 78 -2.42 -4.35 17.22
C GLY A 78 -2.11 -3.09 16.40
N TYR A 79 -2.20 -3.22 15.10
CA TYR A 79 -2.05 -2.08 14.21
C TYR A 79 -3.16 -2.09 13.16
N TYR A 80 -3.56 -0.89 12.79
CA TYR A 80 -4.70 -0.69 11.91
C TYR A 80 -4.50 0.48 10.97
N LEU A 81 -5.25 0.47 9.89
CA LEU A 81 -5.30 1.54 8.91
C LEU A 81 -6.61 2.32 9.08
N ARG A 82 -6.52 3.63 8.87
CA ARG A 82 -7.65 4.52 8.62
C ARG A 82 -7.42 5.28 7.33
N TYR A 83 -8.47 5.48 6.57
CA TYR A 83 -8.42 6.42 5.47
C TYR A 83 -8.41 7.86 6.00
N ILE A 84 -7.80 8.75 5.24
CA ILE A 84 -7.87 10.20 5.43
C ILE A 84 -8.90 10.72 4.42
N LYS A 85 -9.95 11.35 4.92
CA LYS A 85 -11.00 11.94 4.11
C LYS A 85 -10.52 13.17 3.34
N ALA A 86 -11.30 13.64 2.38
CA ALA A 86 -10.98 14.84 1.59
C ALA A 86 -10.74 16.09 2.46
N ASP A 87 -11.42 16.19 3.62
CA ASP A 87 -11.25 17.30 4.58
C ASP A 87 -9.99 17.16 5.48
N GLY A 88 -9.26 16.07 5.35
CA GLY A 88 -8.05 15.77 6.12
C GLY A 88 -8.29 15.09 7.46
N SER A 89 -9.53 14.82 7.85
CA SER A 89 -9.83 14.07 9.07
C SER A 89 -9.73 12.56 8.85
N ASP A 90 -9.45 11.81 9.92
CA ASP A 90 -9.43 10.35 9.87
C ASP A 90 -10.85 9.80 9.67
N ARG A 91 -11.00 8.79 8.83
CA ARG A 91 -12.23 7.99 8.78
C ARG A 91 -12.26 7.04 9.98
N THR A 92 -13.27 7.16 10.83
CA THR A 92 -13.37 6.43 12.10
C THR A 92 -14.61 5.55 12.22
N SER A 93 -15.22 5.17 11.10
CA SER A 93 -16.40 4.29 11.07
C SER A 93 -16.52 3.57 9.73
N ASP A 94 -17.48 2.66 9.66
CA ASP A 94 -17.97 2.03 8.43
C ASP A 94 -16.97 1.11 7.71
N TYR A 95 -16.04 0.52 8.47
CA TYR A 95 -15.18 -0.53 7.96
C TYR A 95 -15.79 -1.91 8.22
N ILE A 96 -15.78 -2.78 7.22
CA ILE A 96 -16.06 -4.20 7.34
C ILE A 96 -14.75 -4.94 7.14
N ASN A 97 -14.31 -5.70 8.13
CA ASN A 97 -13.09 -6.49 8.07
C ASN A 97 -13.43 -7.96 7.80
N LEU A 98 -12.74 -8.55 6.82
CA LEU A 98 -12.71 -9.97 6.53
C LEU A 98 -11.28 -10.45 6.79
N ASP A 99 -11.10 -11.30 7.79
CA ASP A 99 -9.77 -11.68 8.31
C ASP A 99 -9.57 -13.19 8.29
N GLY A 100 -8.61 -13.65 7.50
CA GLY A 100 -8.13 -15.02 7.46
C GLY A 100 -6.62 -15.06 7.75
N ARG A 101 -6.18 -16.08 8.50
CA ARG A 101 -4.79 -16.27 8.91
C ARG A 101 -4.37 -17.71 8.76
N LEU A 102 -3.21 -17.92 8.15
CA LEU A 102 -2.53 -19.22 8.19
C LEU A 102 -1.39 -19.15 9.22
N ILE A 103 -1.47 -20.00 10.22
CA ILE A 103 -0.49 -20.09 11.29
C ILE A 103 0.65 -21.04 10.86
N GLN A 104 1.84 -20.81 11.32
CA GLN A 104 3.04 -21.60 11.01
C GLN A 104 2.85 -23.11 11.25
N ASN A 105 2.00 -23.52 12.17
CA ASN A 105 1.69 -24.93 12.44
C ASN A 105 0.73 -25.57 11.41
N GLY A 106 0.33 -24.82 10.36
CA GLY A 106 -0.58 -25.28 9.32
C GLY A 106 -2.07 -25.05 9.63
N THR A 107 -2.42 -24.47 10.78
CA THR A 107 -3.80 -24.13 11.12
C THR A 107 -4.23 -22.88 10.37
N PHE A 108 -5.41 -22.94 9.74
CA PHE A 108 -6.09 -21.76 9.20
C PHE A 108 -7.10 -21.26 10.24
N GLU A 109 -7.02 -20.00 10.60
CA GLU A 109 -7.99 -19.30 11.43
C GLU A 109 -8.82 -18.36 10.55
N ASP A 110 -10.11 -18.59 10.53
CA ASP A 110 -11.10 -17.68 9.98
C ASP A 110 -11.68 -16.87 11.14
N ASN A 111 -11.31 -15.60 11.24
CA ASN A 111 -11.86 -14.70 12.25
C ASN A 111 -13.18 -14.07 11.79
N GLY A 112 -13.70 -14.50 10.64
CA GLY A 112 -14.97 -14.07 10.11
C GLY A 112 -15.01 -12.62 9.65
N ALA A 113 -16.23 -12.12 9.50
CA ALA A 113 -16.51 -10.73 9.19
C ALA A 113 -16.82 -9.96 10.47
N SER A 114 -16.23 -8.80 10.63
CA SER A 114 -16.58 -7.85 11.69
C SER A 114 -16.89 -6.48 11.11
N GLY A 115 -17.95 -5.86 11.57
CA GLY A 115 -18.29 -4.50 11.17
C GLY A 115 -19.75 -4.14 11.37
N PRO A 116 -20.09 -2.86 11.19
CA PRO A 116 -19.17 -1.75 10.92
C PRO A 116 -18.29 -1.38 12.13
N VAL A 117 -17.00 -1.23 11.89
CA VAL A 117 -16.00 -0.88 12.91
C VAL A 117 -15.26 0.41 12.56
N SER A 118 -14.44 0.90 13.50
CA SER A 118 -13.79 2.21 13.38
C SER A 118 -12.48 2.19 12.59
N THR A 119 -11.99 1.01 12.20
CA THR A 119 -10.66 0.86 11.60
C THR A 119 -10.57 -0.39 10.73
N PHE A 120 -9.68 -0.39 9.75
CA PHE A 120 -9.19 -1.61 9.14
C PHE A 120 -8.04 -2.18 9.99
N TYR A 121 -8.35 -3.17 10.79
CA TYR A 121 -7.37 -3.91 11.56
C TYR A 121 -6.67 -4.91 10.65
N PHE A 122 -5.35 -4.82 10.48
CA PHE A 122 -4.63 -5.64 9.52
C PHE A 122 -3.48 -6.46 10.12
N GLY A 123 -3.31 -6.42 11.42
CA GLY A 123 -2.36 -7.29 12.06
C GLY A 123 -2.15 -6.99 13.54
N ARG A 124 -1.52 -7.94 14.17
CA ARG A 124 -1.14 -7.87 15.56
C ARG A 124 0.28 -8.37 15.70
N ASN A 125 1.09 -7.56 16.35
CA ASN A 125 2.38 -8.01 16.83
C ASN A 125 2.22 -8.21 18.35
N SER A 126 2.19 -9.45 18.78
CA SER A 126 2.03 -9.78 20.18
C SER A 126 3.33 -10.32 20.72
N GLY A 127 4.28 -9.43 21.05
CA GLY A 127 5.50 -9.85 21.69
C GLY A 127 6.15 -8.68 22.40
N SER A 128 6.44 -8.87 23.66
CA SER A 128 7.08 -7.86 24.48
C SER A 128 8.57 -7.67 24.17
N ASP A 129 9.18 -8.51 23.30
CA ASP A 129 10.64 -8.57 23.23
C ASP A 129 11.22 -9.00 21.87
N ILE A 130 10.49 -8.82 20.76
CA ILE A 130 11.00 -9.27 19.48
C ILE A 130 11.61 -8.11 18.71
N SER A 131 12.75 -7.67 19.17
CA SER A 131 13.55 -6.61 18.53
C SER A 131 13.99 -6.93 17.08
N SER A 132 13.84 -8.19 16.64
CA SER A 132 14.25 -8.66 15.32
C SER A 132 13.10 -8.95 14.35
N LEU A 133 11.84 -8.97 14.80
CA LEU A 133 10.72 -9.33 13.94
C LEU A 133 10.12 -8.12 13.24
N GLN A 134 10.08 -8.21 11.94
CA GLN A 134 9.52 -7.22 11.05
C GLN A 134 8.25 -7.77 10.41
N SER A 135 7.15 -7.04 10.52
CA SER A 135 5.94 -7.30 9.75
C SER A 135 6.07 -6.70 8.36
N SER A 136 5.58 -7.43 7.37
CA SER A 136 5.57 -6.98 5.98
C SER A 136 4.18 -7.18 5.39
N HIS A 137 3.70 -6.18 4.67
CA HIS A 137 2.36 -6.18 4.09
C HIS A 137 2.36 -5.61 2.69
N GLU A 138 1.58 -6.22 1.82
CA GLU A 138 1.21 -5.70 0.52
C GLU A 138 -0.29 -5.43 0.50
N PHE A 139 -0.68 -4.18 0.28
CA PHE A 139 -2.08 -3.83 0.07
C PHE A 139 -2.35 -3.50 -1.38
N THR A 140 -3.53 -3.89 -1.85
CA THR A 140 -4.14 -3.33 -3.05
C THR A 140 -5.37 -2.54 -2.62
N VAL A 141 -5.39 -1.25 -2.95
CA VAL A 141 -6.48 -0.34 -2.63
C VAL A 141 -7.19 0.03 -3.91
N PHE A 142 -8.49 -0.19 -3.97
CA PHE A 142 -9.34 0.07 -5.13
C PHE A 142 -10.24 1.26 -4.88
N ASN A 143 -10.33 2.15 -5.86
CA ASN A 143 -11.23 3.30 -5.89
C ASN A 143 -11.17 4.23 -4.65
N PRO A 144 -10.00 4.48 -4.04
CA PRO A 144 -9.97 5.27 -2.80
C PRO A 144 -10.36 6.73 -3.01
N PHE A 145 -10.17 7.28 -4.21
CA PHE A 145 -10.45 8.67 -4.53
C PHE A 145 -11.87 8.90 -5.06
N LEU A 146 -12.58 7.85 -5.48
CA LEU A 146 -13.92 7.99 -6.06
C LEU A 146 -14.97 8.23 -4.96
N SER A 147 -15.78 9.28 -5.13
CA SER A 147 -16.91 9.59 -4.24
C SER A 147 -18.23 8.92 -4.65
N SER A 148 -18.21 8.10 -5.68
CA SER A 148 -19.38 7.40 -6.23
C SER A 148 -19.42 5.90 -5.95
N THR A 149 -18.36 5.36 -5.36
CA THR A 149 -18.22 3.93 -5.07
C THR A 149 -17.55 3.73 -3.70
N GLN A 150 -17.77 2.54 -3.14
CA GLN A 150 -17.07 2.11 -1.93
C GLN A 150 -15.59 1.85 -2.23
N SER A 151 -14.72 2.19 -1.27
CA SER A 151 -13.31 1.82 -1.34
C SER A 151 -13.11 0.43 -0.78
N THR A 152 -12.35 -0.40 -1.49
CA THR A 152 -11.96 -1.72 -1.01
C THR A 152 -10.44 -1.82 -0.87
N ILE A 153 -9.99 -2.63 0.08
CA ILE A 153 -8.57 -2.87 0.30
C ILE A 153 -8.35 -4.35 0.59
N THR A 154 -7.37 -4.95 -0.09
CA THR A 154 -6.89 -6.29 0.24
C THR A 154 -5.51 -6.21 0.86
N ASN A 155 -5.20 -7.12 1.76
CA ASN A 155 -3.92 -7.24 2.43
C ASN A 155 -3.40 -8.67 2.32
N ASP A 156 -2.19 -8.77 1.85
CA ASP A 156 -1.35 -9.95 1.91
C ASP A 156 -0.14 -9.63 2.78
N GLY A 157 -0.02 -10.30 3.93
CA GLY A 157 0.99 -9.92 4.90
C GLY A 157 1.61 -11.08 5.65
N VAL A 158 2.72 -10.78 6.30
CA VAL A 158 3.39 -11.66 7.25
C VAL A 158 3.58 -10.88 8.56
N GLY A 159 3.17 -11.50 9.64
CA GLY A 159 3.35 -10.99 11.00
C GLY A 159 3.76 -12.09 11.95
N TYR A 160 3.86 -11.73 13.20
CA TYR A 160 4.16 -12.67 14.28
C TYR A 160 3.15 -12.51 15.41
N HIS A 161 2.74 -13.61 16.00
CA HIS A 161 1.82 -13.64 17.15
C HIS A 161 2.45 -14.38 18.32
N ASP A 162 2.88 -13.67 19.35
CA ASP A 162 3.60 -14.28 20.47
C ASP A 162 2.69 -15.11 21.39
N GLY A 163 1.41 -14.74 21.52
CA GLY A 163 0.44 -15.51 22.29
C GLY A 163 0.34 -16.98 21.88
N ILE A 164 0.74 -17.29 20.64
CA ILE A 164 0.87 -18.64 20.10
C ILE A 164 2.31 -18.96 19.65
N ASN A 165 3.22 -18.00 19.78
CA ASN A 165 4.64 -18.09 19.40
C ASN A 165 4.86 -18.55 17.96
N ASN A 166 4.10 -18.02 17.01
CA ASN A 166 4.10 -18.44 15.62
C ASN A 166 4.10 -17.27 14.64
N TYR A 167 4.67 -17.52 13.46
CA TYR A 167 4.50 -16.66 12.30
C TYR A 167 3.12 -16.84 11.67
N LEU A 168 2.59 -15.75 11.16
CA LEU A 168 1.29 -15.70 10.51
C LEU A 168 1.45 -15.23 9.06
N LYS A 169 0.83 -15.95 8.14
CA LYS A 169 0.41 -15.40 6.86
C LYS A 169 -0.97 -14.79 7.05
N ILE A 170 -1.10 -13.52 6.70
CA ILE A 170 -2.30 -12.72 6.89
C ILE A 170 -2.92 -12.49 5.52
N ILE A 171 -4.19 -12.86 5.35
CA ILE A 171 -4.96 -12.64 4.13
C ILE A 171 -6.24 -11.95 4.53
N GLN A 172 -6.41 -10.71 4.10
CA GLN A 172 -7.53 -9.90 4.54
C GLN A 172 -8.15 -9.11 3.40
N ALA A 173 -9.42 -8.81 3.54
CA ALA A 173 -10.11 -7.81 2.74
C ALA A 173 -10.88 -6.87 3.66
N ASN A 174 -11.00 -5.63 3.23
CA ASN A 174 -11.77 -4.63 3.93
C ASN A 174 -12.57 -3.80 2.93
N ILE A 175 -13.75 -3.42 3.35
CA ILE A 175 -14.64 -2.54 2.61
C ILE A 175 -14.94 -1.34 3.50
N ASN A 176 -14.67 -0.13 3.03
CA ASN A 176 -15.28 1.05 3.59
C ASN A 176 -16.65 1.21 2.96
N THR A 177 -17.73 1.04 3.73
CA THR A 177 -19.09 1.05 3.22
C THR A 177 -19.62 2.44 2.90
N ASN A 178 -18.89 3.47 3.27
CA ASN A 178 -19.21 4.83 2.92
C ASN A 178 -18.72 5.19 1.51
N VAL A 179 -19.56 5.86 0.76
CA VAL A 179 -19.27 6.32 -0.59
C VAL A 179 -18.73 7.75 -0.49
N GLU A 180 -17.41 7.85 -0.30
CA GLU A 180 -16.70 9.12 -0.15
C GLU A 180 -15.28 9.04 -0.72
N SER A 181 -14.73 10.20 -1.06
CA SER A 181 -13.34 10.32 -1.53
C SER A 181 -12.36 10.34 -0.35
N HIS A 182 -11.29 9.57 -0.49
CA HIS A 182 -10.15 9.55 0.42
C HIS A 182 -8.91 10.08 -0.30
N ARG A 183 -8.07 10.84 0.40
CA ARG A 183 -6.85 11.41 -0.15
C ARG A 183 -5.57 10.71 0.30
N GLY A 184 -5.69 9.86 1.31
CA GLY A 184 -4.55 9.14 1.87
C GLY A 184 -4.97 8.15 2.95
N PHE A 185 -4.00 7.73 3.75
CA PHE A 185 -4.22 6.81 4.85
C PHE A 185 -3.25 7.07 6.02
N LYS A 186 -3.62 6.53 7.17
CA LYS A 186 -2.84 6.58 8.40
C LYS A 186 -2.73 5.19 8.99
N ILE A 187 -1.53 4.79 9.35
CA ILE A 187 -1.28 3.56 10.10
C ILE A 187 -1.10 3.94 11.55
N VAL A 188 -1.78 3.21 12.44
CA VAL A 188 -1.77 3.50 13.88
C VAL A 188 -1.49 2.22 14.65
N ALA A 189 -0.59 2.28 15.62
CA ALA A 189 -0.43 1.24 16.64
C ALA A 189 -1.40 1.52 17.80
N ASN A 190 -2.14 0.50 18.27
CA ASN A 190 -3.03 0.66 19.41
C ASN A 190 -2.26 0.80 20.74
N SER A 191 -1.00 0.37 20.76
CA SER A 191 -0.03 0.59 21.83
C SER A 191 1.39 0.47 21.24
N GLY A 192 2.40 1.03 21.91
CA GLY A 192 3.77 0.99 21.41
C GLY A 192 4.04 1.94 20.24
N ASN A 193 5.12 1.70 19.54
CA ASN A 193 5.64 2.57 18.49
C ASN A 193 6.12 1.76 17.27
N PHE A 194 6.00 2.34 16.09
CA PHE A 194 6.66 1.87 14.88
C PHE A 194 8.12 2.32 14.90
N ASN A 195 9.07 1.37 14.75
CA ASN A 195 10.50 1.65 14.64
C ASN A 195 11.31 0.37 14.32
N PRO A 196 11.99 0.24 13.15
CA PRO A 196 11.87 1.13 11.98
C PRO A 196 10.60 0.89 11.18
N TYR A 197 10.36 1.73 10.20
CA TYR A 197 9.30 1.53 9.21
C TYR A 197 9.68 2.02 7.82
N SER A 198 9.08 1.41 6.80
CA SER A 198 9.18 1.82 5.40
C SER A 198 7.85 1.56 4.70
N ILE A 199 7.36 2.56 3.99
CA ILE A 199 6.11 2.49 3.21
C ILE A 199 6.37 3.05 1.83
N LYS A 200 5.96 2.33 0.80
CA LYS A 200 5.97 2.79 -0.58
C LYS A 200 4.58 2.67 -1.17
N VAL A 201 4.13 3.73 -1.83
CA VAL A 201 2.83 3.80 -2.51
C VAL A 201 3.05 3.94 -4.00
N PHE A 202 2.42 3.08 -4.76
CA PHE A 202 2.43 3.12 -6.22
C PHE A 202 1.00 3.28 -6.74
N GLY A 203 0.81 4.16 -7.70
CA GLY A 203 -0.39 4.20 -8.52
C GLY A 203 -0.23 3.25 -9.70
N VAL A 204 -1.29 2.54 -10.03
CA VAL A 204 -1.31 1.65 -11.19
C VAL A 204 -2.07 2.33 -12.30
N THR A 205 -1.40 2.53 -13.42
CA THR A 205 -1.95 3.24 -14.57
C THR A 205 -3.00 2.39 -15.25
N ASN A 206 -4.14 2.99 -15.54
CA ASN A 206 -5.12 2.41 -16.45
C ASN A 206 -4.53 2.41 -17.86
N ALA A 207 -4.59 1.26 -18.52
CA ALA A 207 -4.09 1.11 -19.88
C ALA A 207 -5.03 1.76 -20.90
#